data_361775bd4b3a06bea87be4aaa4df082c
#
_entry.id   361775bd4b3a06bea87be4aaa4df082c
#
_cell.length_a   1.000
_cell.length_b   1.000
_cell.length_c   1.000
_cell.angle_alpha   90.00
_cell.angle_beta   90.00
_cell.angle_gamma   90.00
#
_symmetry.space_group_name_H-M   'P 1'
#
loop_
_entity.id
_entity.type
_entity.pdbx_description
1 polymer ?
#
loop_
_entity_poly.entity_id
_entity_poly.type
_entity_poly.pdbx_seq_one_letter_code
_entity_poly.pdbx_strand_id
1 'polypeptide(L)'
;MDVRLSPEQVALRDSAAQVADRLGPHAVGELDDLERGGKLDAAVAASGLRELRTATDDGAPWASGVEVALVAEELGRGLADAPFLGPTLAAELRRMAGAPPATEPETVV
;
A
#
# COMPACT_ATOMS: atom_id res chain seq x y z
N MET A 1 11.59 5.55 25.02
CA MET A 1 11.45 5.50 23.55
C MET A 1 10.23 6.30 23.14
N ASP A 2 10.40 7.21 22.20
CA ASP A 2 9.30 8.00 21.68
C ASP A 2 8.60 7.18 20.58
N VAL A 3 7.31 6.88 20.81
CA VAL A 3 6.50 6.09 19.88
C VAL A 3 5.56 6.96 19.04
N ARG A 4 5.73 8.28 19.13
CA ARG A 4 4.89 9.18 18.35
C ARG A 4 5.26 9.12 16.87
N LEU A 5 4.23 9.19 16.03
CA LEU A 5 4.42 9.21 14.59
C LEU A 5 4.89 10.59 14.15
N SER A 6 5.73 10.62 13.11
CA SER A 6 6.11 11.87 12.46
C SER A 6 4.91 12.46 11.70
N PRO A 7 4.94 13.75 11.35
CA PRO A 7 3.89 14.34 10.52
C PRO A 7 3.70 13.62 9.19
N GLU A 8 4.78 13.15 8.57
CA GLU A 8 4.73 12.41 7.32
C GLU A 8 4.07 11.04 7.52
N GLN A 9 4.35 10.36 8.63
CA GLN A 9 3.72 9.09 8.96
C GLN A 9 2.23 9.25 9.23
N VAL A 10 1.84 10.31 9.92
CA VAL A 10 0.42 10.63 10.16
C VAL A 10 -0.29 10.89 8.83
N ALA A 11 0.31 11.67 7.94
CA ALA A 11 -0.27 11.98 6.64
C ALA A 11 -0.45 10.71 5.80
N LEU A 12 0.53 9.82 5.81
CA LEU A 12 0.46 8.57 5.08
C LEU A 12 -0.66 7.66 5.64
N ARG A 13 -0.73 7.53 6.95
CA ARG A 13 -1.78 6.76 7.62
C ARG A 13 -3.17 7.30 7.27
N ASP A 14 -3.33 8.62 7.34
CA ASP A 14 -4.62 9.25 7.06
C ASP A 14 -5.01 9.10 5.59
N SER A 15 -4.05 9.15 4.67
CA SER A 15 -4.28 8.92 3.26
C SER A 15 -4.77 7.48 3.01
N ALA A 16 -4.13 6.49 3.62
CA ALA A 16 -4.54 5.09 3.50
C ALA A 16 -5.95 4.88 4.09
N ALA A 17 -6.22 5.49 5.25
CA ALA A 17 -7.54 5.40 5.88
C ALA A 17 -8.64 5.98 4.99
N GLN A 18 -8.38 7.14 4.37
CA GLN A 18 -9.35 7.77 3.46
C GLN A 18 -9.66 6.88 2.25
N VAL A 19 -8.64 6.29 1.65
CA VAL A 19 -8.83 5.39 0.51
C VAL A 19 -9.70 4.20 0.93
N ALA A 20 -9.40 3.58 2.06
CA ALA A 20 -10.16 2.43 2.56
C ALA A 20 -11.61 2.83 2.91
N ASP A 21 -11.80 3.98 3.55
CA ASP A 21 -13.15 4.44 3.95
C ASP A 21 -14.03 4.76 2.75
N ARG A 22 -13.45 5.35 1.70
CA ARG A 22 -14.22 5.80 0.55
C ARG A 22 -14.51 4.67 -0.43
N LEU A 23 -13.56 3.76 -0.63
CA LEU A 23 -13.62 2.78 -1.71
C LEU A 23 -13.61 1.33 -1.21
N GLY A 24 -13.36 1.10 0.08
CA GLY A 24 -13.48 -0.23 0.67
C GLY A 24 -14.93 -0.69 0.74
N PRO A 25 -15.17 -1.99 0.89
CA PRO A 25 -16.53 -2.49 0.98
C PRO A 25 -17.18 -2.12 2.32
N HIS A 26 -18.43 -1.66 2.27
CA HIS A 26 -19.20 -1.31 3.47
C HIS A 26 -20.29 -2.35 3.77
N ALA A 27 -20.45 -3.33 2.90
CA ALA A 27 -21.40 -4.43 3.06
C ALA A 27 -20.93 -5.63 2.25
N VAL A 28 -21.39 -6.82 2.64
CA VAL A 28 -20.97 -8.06 1.97
C VAL A 28 -21.29 -8.02 0.47
N GLY A 29 -22.44 -7.46 0.08
CA GLY A 29 -22.82 -7.37 -1.33
C GLY A 29 -21.90 -6.52 -2.18
N GLU A 30 -21.13 -5.62 -1.57
CA GLU A 30 -20.17 -4.77 -2.31
C GLU A 30 -18.90 -5.50 -2.69
N LEU A 31 -18.62 -6.66 -2.09
CA LEU A 31 -17.45 -7.46 -2.44
C LEU A 31 -17.48 -7.94 -3.89
N ASP A 32 -18.66 -8.11 -4.47
CA ASP A 32 -18.82 -8.53 -5.86
C ASP A 32 -18.89 -7.35 -6.84
N ASP A 33 -18.82 -6.13 -6.36
CA ASP A 33 -18.86 -4.92 -7.19
C ASP A 33 -17.47 -4.69 -7.81
N LEU A 34 -17.30 -5.13 -9.03
CA LEU A 34 -16.03 -5.01 -9.75
C LEU A 34 -15.64 -3.58 -10.06
N GLU A 35 -16.62 -2.70 -10.25
CA GLU A 35 -16.36 -1.27 -10.50
C GLU A 35 -15.76 -0.62 -9.25
N ARG A 36 -16.34 -0.86 -8.08
CA ARG A 36 -15.79 -0.37 -6.81
C ARG A 36 -14.39 -0.91 -6.60
N GLY A 37 -14.20 -2.23 -6.76
CA GLY A 37 -12.89 -2.87 -6.58
C GLY A 37 -11.84 -2.28 -7.52
N GLY A 38 -12.21 -2.00 -8.76
CA GLY A 38 -11.31 -1.36 -9.73
C GLY A 38 -10.95 0.06 -9.33
N LYS A 39 -11.89 0.83 -8.79
CA LYS A 39 -11.63 2.18 -8.30
C LYS A 39 -10.71 2.16 -7.08
N LEU A 40 -10.90 1.20 -6.17
CA LEU A 40 -10.02 1.03 -5.02
C LEU A 40 -8.60 0.68 -5.46
N ASP A 41 -8.46 -0.27 -6.37
CA ASP A 41 -7.15 -0.67 -6.90
C ASP A 41 -6.44 0.51 -7.55
N ALA A 42 -7.14 1.27 -8.37
CA ALA A 42 -6.59 2.46 -9.04
C ALA A 42 -6.18 3.52 -8.02
N ALA A 43 -6.95 3.73 -6.96
CA ALA A 43 -6.63 4.72 -5.92
C ALA A 43 -5.39 4.30 -5.13
N VAL A 44 -5.26 3.02 -4.79
CA VAL A 44 -4.07 2.50 -4.10
C VAL A 44 -2.84 2.68 -4.98
N ALA A 45 -2.95 2.37 -6.26
CA ALA A 45 -1.84 2.55 -7.20
C ALA A 45 -1.46 4.03 -7.35
N ALA A 46 -2.44 4.91 -7.54
CA ALA A 46 -2.21 6.35 -7.75
C ALA A 46 -1.62 7.04 -6.52
N SER A 47 -1.90 6.53 -5.33
CA SER A 47 -1.40 7.09 -4.07
C SER A 47 0.05 6.69 -3.77
N GLY A 48 0.66 5.82 -4.58
CA GLY A 48 2.02 5.36 -4.36
C GLY A 48 2.18 4.40 -3.19
N LEU A 49 1.08 3.87 -2.65
CA LEU A 49 1.12 3.02 -1.46
C LEU A 49 1.88 1.71 -1.69
N ARG A 50 1.90 1.20 -2.93
CA ARG A 50 2.61 -0.04 -3.25
C ARG A 50 4.10 0.16 -3.52
N GLU A 51 4.57 1.40 -3.53
CA GLU A 51 5.95 1.75 -3.91
C GLU A 51 6.83 2.06 -2.70
N LEU A 52 6.31 1.90 -1.48
CA LEU A 52 7.03 2.30 -0.26
C LEU A 52 8.37 1.59 -0.09
N ARG A 53 8.52 0.38 -0.60
CA ARG A 53 9.78 -0.38 -0.53
C ARG A 53 10.54 -0.41 -1.85
N THR A 54 10.12 0.38 -2.84
CA THR A 54 10.84 0.54 -4.09
C THR A 54 12.12 1.35 -3.85
N ALA A 55 13.19 1.03 -4.59
CA ALA A 55 14.47 1.70 -4.43
C ALA A 55 14.41 3.16 -4.87
N THR A 56 15.04 4.03 -4.06
CA THR A 56 15.40 5.39 -4.47
C THR A 56 16.68 5.36 -5.29
N ASP A 57 17.18 6.52 -5.71
CA ASP A 57 18.38 6.62 -6.55
C ASP A 57 19.62 5.98 -5.90
N ASP A 58 19.70 5.98 -4.56
CA ASP A 58 20.83 5.39 -3.85
C ASP A 58 20.58 3.92 -3.45
N GLY A 59 19.48 3.32 -3.88
CA GLY A 59 19.13 1.95 -3.58
C GLY A 59 18.38 1.73 -2.28
N ALA A 60 18.25 2.76 -1.45
CA ALA A 60 17.45 2.67 -0.23
C ALA A 60 15.96 2.69 -0.54
N PRO A 61 15.10 2.09 0.29
CA PRO A 61 13.66 2.16 0.08
C PRO A 61 13.12 3.56 0.37
N TRP A 62 11.99 3.91 -0.28
CA TRP A 62 11.32 5.18 -0.04
C TRP A 62 10.86 5.34 1.41
N ALA A 63 10.42 4.25 2.03
CA ALA A 63 9.89 4.28 3.39
C ALA A 63 10.35 3.05 4.17
N SER A 64 10.26 3.13 5.49
CA SER A 64 10.63 2.03 6.37
C SER A 64 9.49 1.03 6.52
N GLY A 65 9.77 -0.08 7.23
CA GLY A 65 8.73 -1.05 7.55
C GLY A 65 7.63 -0.49 8.44
N VAL A 66 7.90 0.58 9.20
CA VAL A 66 6.89 1.25 10.03
C VAL A 66 5.79 1.83 9.14
N GLU A 67 6.16 2.53 8.08
CA GLU A 67 5.19 3.12 7.14
C GLU A 67 4.38 2.04 6.43
N VAL A 68 5.02 0.94 6.04
CA VAL A 68 4.32 -0.21 5.45
C VAL A 68 3.29 -0.77 6.43
N ALA A 69 3.66 -0.91 7.71
CA ALA A 69 2.76 -1.44 8.73
C ALA A 69 1.57 -0.49 8.97
N LEU A 70 1.80 0.82 8.99
CA LEU A 70 0.73 1.81 9.15
C LEU A 70 -0.29 1.71 8.01
N VAL A 71 0.18 1.61 6.78
CA VAL A 71 -0.71 1.49 5.61
C VAL A 71 -1.46 0.16 5.67
N ALA A 72 -0.77 -0.94 5.95
CA ALA A 72 -1.39 -2.27 6.04
C ALA A 72 -2.50 -2.29 7.10
N GLU A 73 -2.25 -1.66 8.26
CA GLU A 73 -3.24 -1.59 9.33
C GLU A 73 -4.50 -0.84 8.89
N GLU A 74 -4.34 0.31 8.24
CA GLU A 74 -5.50 1.12 7.82
C GLU A 74 -6.27 0.46 6.67
N LEU A 75 -5.57 -0.12 5.70
CA LEU A 75 -6.25 -0.86 4.64
C LEU A 75 -6.97 -2.08 5.20
N GLY A 76 -6.36 -2.79 6.15
CA GLY A 76 -7.00 -3.92 6.82
C GLY A 76 -8.21 -3.52 7.65
N ARG A 77 -8.12 -2.39 8.36
CA ARG A 77 -9.21 -1.87 9.17
C ARG A 77 -10.45 -1.54 8.32
N GLY A 78 -10.23 -1.01 7.13
CA GLY A 78 -11.30 -0.72 6.16
C GLY A 78 -11.67 -1.92 5.30
N LEU A 79 -11.11 -3.10 5.55
CA LEU A 79 -11.33 -4.32 4.76
C LEU A 79 -11.08 -4.11 3.27
N ALA A 80 -10.10 -3.27 2.93
CA ALA A 80 -9.76 -2.96 1.55
C ALA A 80 -9.33 -4.24 0.82
N ASP A 81 -10.03 -4.55 -0.26
CA ASP A 81 -9.84 -5.79 -1.02
C ASP A 81 -8.98 -5.58 -2.27
N ALA A 82 -8.05 -4.63 -2.22
CA ALA A 82 -7.04 -4.43 -3.25
C ALA A 82 -5.69 -4.99 -2.77
N PRO A 83 -4.87 -5.55 -3.68
CA PRO A 83 -3.56 -6.06 -3.29
C PRO A 83 -2.65 -4.96 -2.74
N PHE A 84 -2.01 -5.23 -1.62
CA PHE A 84 -1.03 -4.31 -1.02
C PHE A 84 0.24 -5.04 -0.59
N LEU A 85 0.13 -6.03 0.31
CA LEU A 85 1.32 -6.70 0.86
C LEU A 85 2.09 -7.50 -0.20
N GLY A 86 1.39 -8.21 -1.08
CA GLY A 86 2.05 -8.97 -2.14
C GLY A 86 2.93 -8.09 -3.03
N PRO A 87 2.37 -7.03 -3.64
CA PRO A 87 3.16 -6.09 -4.44
C PRO A 87 4.27 -5.40 -3.64
N THR A 88 4.03 -5.05 -2.37
CA THR A 88 5.04 -4.42 -1.52
C THR A 88 6.22 -5.36 -1.27
N LEU A 89 5.95 -6.63 -0.96
CA LEU A 89 6.99 -7.63 -0.76
C LEU A 89 7.75 -7.91 -2.05
N ALA A 90 7.07 -7.95 -3.19
CA ALA A 90 7.72 -8.12 -4.48
C ALA A 90 8.67 -6.96 -4.78
N ALA A 91 8.25 -5.74 -4.49
CA ALA A 91 9.11 -4.56 -4.65
C ALA A 91 10.35 -4.63 -3.75
N GLU A 92 10.19 -5.08 -2.51
CA GLU A 92 11.29 -5.28 -1.58
C GLU A 92 12.31 -6.30 -2.11
N LEU A 93 11.82 -7.43 -2.62
CA LEU A 93 12.70 -8.45 -3.18
C LEU A 93 13.46 -7.95 -4.40
N ARG A 94 12.80 -7.17 -5.27
CA ARG A 94 13.48 -6.55 -6.42
C ARG A 94 14.56 -5.58 -5.96
N ARG A 95 14.26 -4.75 -4.98
CA ARG A 95 15.23 -3.81 -4.41
C ARG A 95 16.45 -4.54 -3.86
N MET A 96 16.24 -5.59 -3.06
CA MET A 96 17.30 -6.38 -2.47
C MET A 96 18.17 -7.07 -3.53
N ALA A 97 17.56 -7.47 -4.63
CA ALA A 97 18.26 -8.13 -5.74
C ALA A 97 18.91 -7.15 -6.72
N GLY A 98 18.71 -5.84 -6.53
CA GLY A 98 19.21 -4.82 -7.46
C GLY A 98 18.46 -4.82 -8.78
N ALA A 99 17.25 -5.41 -8.84
CA ALA A 99 16.44 -5.46 -10.04
C ALA A 99 15.60 -4.19 -10.18
N PRO A 100 15.27 -3.76 -11.43
CA PRO A 100 14.42 -2.60 -11.62
C PRO A 100 12.99 -2.85 -11.10
N PRO A 101 12.24 -1.77 -10.78
CA PRO A 101 10.84 -1.92 -10.39
C PRO A 101 10.01 -2.62 -11.47
N ALA A 102 8.99 -3.34 -11.04
CA ALA A 102 8.07 -4.00 -11.96
C ALA A 102 7.24 -2.97 -12.75
N THR A 103 6.97 -3.26 -14.01
CA THR A 103 6.11 -2.43 -14.85
C THR A 103 4.65 -2.89 -14.81
N GLU A 104 4.39 -4.07 -14.25
CA GLU A 104 3.06 -4.64 -14.11
C GLU A 104 2.85 -5.10 -12.67
N PRO A 105 1.60 -5.23 -12.22
CA PRO A 105 1.33 -5.73 -10.87
C PRO A 105 1.93 -7.11 -10.67
N GLU A 106 2.60 -7.30 -9.54
CA GLU A 106 3.13 -8.62 -9.18
C GLU A 106 2.94 -8.89 -7.70
N THR A 107 3.10 -10.14 -7.33
CA THR A 107 2.97 -10.57 -5.95
C THR A 107 3.99 -11.68 -5.67
N VAL A 108 4.23 -11.92 -4.39
CA VAL A 108 5.05 -13.03 -3.92
C VAL A 108 4.14 -14.23 -3.69
N VAL A 109 4.56 -15.36 -4.22
CA VAL A 109 3.84 -16.62 -4.10
C VAL A 109 4.58 -17.55 -3.13
#